data_f772c9d4dee5ea3f68879e3471dc0035
#
_entry.id   f772c9d4dee5ea3f68879e3471dc0035
#
_cell.length_a   1.000
_cell.length_b   1.000
_cell.length_c   1.000
_cell.angle_alpha   90.00
_cell.angle_beta   90.00
_cell.angle_gamma   90.00
#
_symmetry.space_group_name_H-M   'P 1'
#
loop_
_entity.id
_entity.type
_entity.pdbx_description
1 polymer ?
#
loop_
_entity_poly.entity_id
_entity_poly.type
_entity_poly.pdbx_seq_one_letter_code
_entity_poly.pdbx_strand_id
1 'polypeptide(L)'
;MTSIGNVAFQGCKGMRGTLSLGSSLITIGDNAFKDCSGFTDALVIPDSVVSLGEGAFYNARGFSGFLTLSKSLVTINREAFRGCTGLTGALVIPDTVETIGNAAFLYTGFSGTLTLGNSVRTIGNEAFKDCKGLKGDLIIHDAIESIGSNAFNGCTGFNGVLSLGSHLKTIGGSAFKGCTGLKGDLVIPDNVI
;
A
#
# COMPACT_ATOMS: atom_id res chain seq x y z
N MET A 1 10.74 -23.66 -5.92
CA MET A 1 10.64 -22.50 -6.83
C MET A 1 10.95 -21.25 -6.00
N THR A 2 11.92 -20.46 -6.45
CA THR A 2 12.36 -19.25 -5.73
C THR A 2 11.95 -17.95 -6.41
N SER A 3 11.47 -18.00 -7.66
CA SER A 3 11.00 -16.81 -8.36
C SER A 3 9.77 -17.07 -9.23
N ILE A 4 8.91 -16.07 -9.33
CA ILE A 4 7.84 -15.95 -10.31
C ILE A 4 8.26 -14.83 -11.27
N GLY A 5 8.35 -15.13 -12.56
CA GLY A 5 8.80 -14.18 -13.58
C GLY A 5 7.81 -13.05 -13.86
N ASN A 6 8.28 -12.04 -14.59
CA ASN A 6 7.42 -10.95 -15.04
C ASN A 6 6.25 -11.48 -15.87
N VAL A 7 5.07 -10.92 -15.67
CA VAL A 7 3.81 -11.24 -16.36
C VAL A 7 3.40 -12.72 -16.34
N ALA A 8 3.99 -13.53 -15.47
CA ALA A 8 3.86 -15.00 -15.49
C ALA A 8 2.41 -15.49 -15.45
N PHE A 9 1.53 -14.82 -14.72
CA PHE A 9 0.11 -15.14 -14.60
C PHE A 9 -0.80 -13.97 -14.99
N GLN A 10 -0.26 -12.96 -15.71
CA GLN A 10 -1.06 -11.79 -16.07
C GLN A 10 -2.34 -12.20 -16.81
N GLY A 11 -3.47 -11.67 -16.35
CA GLY A 11 -4.77 -11.91 -16.96
C GLY A 11 -5.37 -13.30 -16.72
N CYS A 12 -4.79 -14.10 -15.85
CA CYS A 12 -5.33 -15.44 -15.50
C CYS A 12 -6.60 -15.34 -14.63
N LYS A 13 -7.67 -14.76 -15.18
CA LYS A 13 -8.94 -14.47 -14.49
C LYS A 13 -9.72 -15.73 -14.07
N GLY A 14 -9.41 -16.86 -14.67
CA GLY A 14 -10.08 -18.15 -14.39
C GLY A 14 -9.52 -18.88 -13.18
N MET A 15 -8.35 -18.50 -12.68
CA MET A 15 -7.79 -19.05 -11.44
C MET A 15 -8.64 -18.58 -10.25
N ARG A 16 -9.11 -19.54 -9.44
CA ARG A 16 -10.07 -19.28 -8.35
C ARG A 16 -9.57 -19.85 -7.04
N GLY A 17 -10.17 -19.38 -5.93
CA GLY A 17 -9.82 -19.81 -4.59
C GLY A 17 -8.58 -19.10 -4.05
N THR A 18 -7.94 -19.69 -3.07
CA THR A 18 -6.80 -19.12 -2.35
C THR A 18 -5.52 -19.16 -3.20
N LEU A 19 -4.79 -18.04 -3.28
CA LEU A 19 -3.44 -18.03 -3.81
C LEU A 19 -2.45 -18.46 -2.71
N SER A 20 -1.83 -19.62 -2.87
CA SER A 20 -0.79 -20.10 -1.96
C SER A 20 0.60 -19.87 -2.57
N LEU A 21 1.37 -19.00 -1.96
CA LEU A 21 2.76 -18.73 -2.33
C LEU A 21 3.69 -19.56 -1.43
N GLY A 22 4.63 -20.27 -2.05
CA GLY A 22 5.55 -21.15 -1.32
C GLY A 22 6.51 -20.39 -0.41
N SER A 23 6.84 -20.95 0.75
CA SER A 23 7.70 -20.35 1.77
C SER A 23 9.19 -20.19 1.37
N SER A 24 9.58 -20.69 0.21
CA SER A 24 10.92 -20.51 -0.39
C SER A 24 10.91 -19.49 -1.53
N LEU A 25 9.78 -18.81 -1.78
CA LEU A 25 9.67 -17.81 -2.84
C LEU A 25 10.43 -16.55 -2.43
N ILE A 26 11.33 -16.07 -3.29
CA ILE A 26 12.18 -14.91 -3.03
C ILE A 26 11.70 -13.69 -3.84
N THR A 27 11.27 -13.93 -5.09
CA THR A 27 10.93 -12.83 -6.00
C THR A 27 9.59 -13.06 -6.67
N ILE A 28 8.78 -12.02 -6.71
CA ILE A 28 7.57 -11.92 -7.54
C ILE A 28 7.82 -10.80 -8.56
N GLY A 29 7.82 -11.14 -9.84
CA GLY A 29 8.17 -10.22 -10.93
C GLY A 29 7.10 -9.18 -11.26
N ASP A 30 7.43 -8.28 -12.18
CA ASP A 30 6.53 -7.21 -12.60
C ASP A 30 5.27 -7.77 -13.25
N ASN A 31 4.12 -7.22 -12.85
CA ASN A 31 2.81 -7.61 -13.35
C ASN A 31 2.51 -9.13 -13.25
N ALA A 32 3.20 -9.86 -12.36
CA ALA A 32 3.12 -11.32 -12.29
C ALA A 32 1.69 -11.83 -12.14
N PHE A 33 0.86 -11.19 -11.32
CA PHE A 33 -0.56 -11.50 -11.09
C PHE A 33 -1.51 -10.38 -11.49
N LYS A 34 -1.07 -9.49 -12.39
CA LYS A 34 -1.91 -8.39 -12.87
C LYS A 34 -3.19 -8.94 -13.50
N ASP A 35 -4.32 -8.31 -13.16
CA ASP A 35 -5.66 -8.68 -13.63
C ASP A 35 -6.09 -10.12 -13.28
N CYS A 36 -5.46 -10.77 -12.31
CA CYS A 36 -5.89 -12.07 -11.76
C CYS A 36 -7.05 -11.87 -10.79
N SER A 37 -8.24 -11.65 -11.35
CA SER A 37 -9.42 -11.26 -10.58
C SER A 37 -10.22 -12.43 -9.98
N GLY A 38 -9.81 -13.67 -10.22
CA GLY A 38 -10.53 -14.85 -9.74
C GLY A 38 -10.09 -15.39 -8.40
N PHE A 39 -8.89 -15.03 -7.91
CA PHE A 39 -8.47 -15.42 -6.56
C PHE A 39 -9.35 -14.78 -5.51
N THR A 40 -9.63 -15.53 -4.42
CA THR A 40 -10.43 -15.09 -3.27
C THR A 40 -9.57 -15.14 -2.00
N ASP A 41 -10.20 -14.90 -0.85
CA ASP A 41 -9.56 -14.95 0.48
C ASP A 41 -8.45 -13.91 0.69
N ALA A 42 -7.65 -14.12 1.73
CA ALA A 42 -6.53 -13.25 2.07
C ALA A 42 -5.35 -13.41 1.09
N LEU A 43 -4.62 -12.32 0.87
CA LEU A 43 -3.35 -12.35 0.15
C LEU A 43 -2.20 -12.34 1.15
N VAL A 44 -1.44 -13.43 1.21
CA VAL A 44 -0.28 -13.55 2.09
C VAL A 44 1.00 -13.60 1.25
N ILE A 45 1.85 -12.58 1.40
CA ILE A 45 3.20 -12.53 0.83
C ILE A 45 4.15 -13.10 1.89
N PRO A 46 4.78 -14.27 1.66
CA PRO A 46 5.65 -14.92 2.64
C PRO A 46 6.87 -14.07 3.00
N ASP A 47 7.37 -14.19 4.24
CA ASP A 47 8.54 -13.44 4.71
C ASP A 47 9.84 -13.77 3.94
N SER A 48 9.86 -14.86 3.16
CA SER A 48 10.95 -15.18 2.22
C SER A 48 11.00 -14.23 1.00
N VAL A 49 9.91 -13.55 0.66
CA VAL A 49 9.86 -12.64 -0.49
C VAL A 49 10.57 -11.34 -0.14
N VAL A 50 11.69 -11.09 -0.80
CA VAL A 50 12.48 -9.86 -0.65
C VAL A 50 12.21 -8.84 -1.76
N SER A 51 11.62 -9.28 -2.88
CA SER A 51 11.35 -8.42 -4.03
C SER A 51 9.95 -8.67 -4.58
N LEU A 52 9.19 -7.58 -4.68
CA LEU A 52 7.86 -7.53 -5.26
C LEU A 52 7.87 -6.53 -6.42
N GLY A 53 7.63 -6.99 -7.63
CA GLY A 53 7.71 -6.19 -8.86
C GLY A 53 6.64 -5.11 -8.99
N GLU A 54 6.84 -4.20 -9.95
CA GLU A 54 5.85 -3.17 -10.29
C GLU A 54 4.54 -3.84 -10.77
N GLY A 55 3.41 -3.35 -10.26
CA GLY A 55 2.10 -3.86 -10.62
C GLY A 55 1.88 -5.34 -10.35
N ALA A 56 2.67 -5.99 -9.47
CA ALA A 56 2.66 -7.43 -9.27
C ALA A 56 1.24 -8.00 -9.05
N PHE A 57 0.37 -7.27 -8.33
CA PHE A 57 -1.04 -7.61 -8.09
C PHE A 57 -2.01 -6.53 -8.62
N TYR A 58 -1.59 -5.76 -9.64
CA TYR A 58 -2.44 -4.72 -10.23
C TYR A 58 -3.81 -5.28 -10.66
N ASN A 59 -4.91 -4.66 -10.21
CA ASN A 59 -6.29 -5.10 -10.48
C ASN A 59 -6.62 -6.55 -10.08
N ALA A 60 -5.89 -7.15 -9.16
CA ALA A 60 -6.25 -8.45 -8.59
C ALA A 60 -7.42 -8.27 -7.59
N ARG A 61 -8.62 -8.03 -8.15
CA ARG A 61 -9.80 -7.52 -7.43
C ARG A 61 -10.53 -8.57 -6.59
N GLY A 62 -10.27 -9.85 -6.83
CA GLY A 62 -11.03 -10.94 -6.22
C GLY A 62 -10.61 -11.27 -4.79
N PHE A 63 -9.40 -10.89 -4.36
CA PHE A 63 -9.01 -11.07 -2.96
C PHE A 63 -10.00 -10.35 -2.04
N SER A 64 -10.54 -11.07 -1.05
CA SER A 64 -11.63 -10.59 -0.19
C SER A 64 -11.29 -10.54 1.29
N GLY A 65 -10.02 -10.75 1.63
CA GLY A 65 -9.52 -10.77 3.01
C GLY A 65 -8.40 -9.76 3.26
N PHE A 66 -7.61 -10.05 4.26
CA PHE A 66 -6.48 -9.22 4.66
C PHE A 66 -5.30 -9.35 3.67
N LEU A 67 -4.49 -8.29 3.61
CA LEU A 67 -3.15 -8.35 3.03
C LEU A 67 -2.12 -8.53 4.14
N THR A 68 -1.29 -9.57 4.04
CA THR A 68 -0.09 -9.73 4.85
C THR A 68 1.12 -9.51 3.95
N LEU A 69 1.93 -8.51 4.25
CA LEU A 69 3.16 -8.19 3.55
C LEU A 69 4.35 -8.91 4.18
N SER A 70 5.30 -9.32 3.35
CA SER A 70 6.58 -9.87 3.81
C SER A 70 7.35 -8.85 4.65
N LYS A 71 7.89 -9.30 5.78
CA LYS A 71 8.77 -8.51 6.66
C LYS A 71 10.18 -8.35 6.11
N SER A 72 10.47 -8.88 4.93
CA SER A 72 11.76 -8.73 4.24
C SER A 72 11.69 -7.72 3.08
N LEU A 73 10.53 -7.11 2.83
CA LEU A 73 10.40 -6.08 1.81
C LEU A 73 11.00 -4.76 2.30
N VAL A 74 11.84 -4.15 1.46
CA VAL A 74 12.38 -2.80 1.66
C VAL A 74 11.58 -1.78 0.85
N THR A 75 11.01 -2.20 -0.26
CA THR A 75 10.21 -1.33 -1.13
C THR A 75 8.90 -2.01 -1.50
N ILE A 76 7.81 -1.25 -1.41
CA ILE A 76 6.54 -1.60 -2.06
C ILE A 76 6.51 -0.84 -3.38
N ASN A 77 6.75 -1.55 -4.47
CA ASN A 77 6.97 -0.93 -5.78
C ASN A 77 5.70 -0.26 -6.35
N ARG A 78 5.92 0.52 -7.42
CA ARG A 78 4.86 1.24 -8.13
C ARG A 78 3.71 0.29 -8.48
N GLU A 79 2.48 0.75 -8.22
CA GLU A 79 1.24 0.06 -8.58
C GLU A 79 1.11 -1.39 -8.06
N ALA A 80 1.95 -1.83 -7.13
CA ALA A 80 2.03 -3.23 -6.70
C ALA A 80 0.66 -3.84 -6.33
N PHE A 81 -0.20 -3.08 -5.67
CA PHE A 81 -1.56 -3.48 -5.26
C PHE A 81 -2.65 -2.56 -5.80
N ARG A 82 -2.34 -1.73 -6.82
CA ARG A 82 -3.33 -0.81 -7.38
C ARG A 82 -4.59 -1.55 -7.82
N GLY A 83 -5.74 -1.03 -7.41
CA GLY A 83 -7.04 -1.57 -7.82
C GLY A 83 -7.41 -2.90 -7.19
N CYS A 84 -6.72 -3.37 -6.15
CA CYS A 84 -7.11 -4.53 -5.35
C CYS A 84 -8.31 -4.18 -4.45
N THR A 85 -9.48 -3.96 -5.08
CA THR A 85 -10.68 -3.42 -4.43
C THR A 85 -11.32 -4.37 -3.43
N GLY A 86 -11.02 -5.66 -3.50
CA GLY A 86 -11.57 -6.66 -2.59
C GLY A 86 -10.75 -6.87 -1.32
N LEU A 87 -9.49 -6.38 -1.25
CA LEU A 87 -8.72 -6.42 -0.01
C LEU A 87 -9.38 -5.56 1.06
N THR A 88 -9.51 -6.09 2.28
CA THR A 88 -10.24 -5.46 3.38
C THR A 88 -9.41 -5.42 4.66
N GLY A 89 -10.00 -4.87 5.73
CA GLY A 89 -9.35 -4.80 7.05
C GLY A 89 -8.28 -3.72 7.15
N ALA A 90 -7.42 -3.85 8.14
CA ALA A 90 -6.30 -2.93 8.37
C ALA A 90 -5.17 -3.17 7.36
N LEU A 91 -4.45 -2.11 7.01
CA LEU A 91 -3.22 -2.20 6.25
C LEU A 91 -2.03 -1.91 7.17
N VAL A 92 -1.16 -2.91 7.31
CA VAL A 92 0.08 -2.79 8.09
C VAL A 92 1.27 -2.85 7.14
N ILE A 93 2.02 -1.76 7.07
CA ILE A 93 3.29 -1.67 6.35
C ILE A 93 4.40 -2.13 7.30
N PRO A 94 5.21 -3.15 6.94
CA PRO A 94 6.29 -3.65 7.79
C PRO A 94 7.36 -2.60 8.10
N ASP A 95 8.03 -2.74 9.25
CA ASP A 95 9.10 -1.84 9.69
C ASP A 95 10.34 -1.85 8.78
N THR A 96 10.51 -2.87 7.95
CA THR A 96 11.61 -2.96 6.97
C THR A 96 11.38 -2.10 5.73
N VAL A 97 10.14 -1.67 5.48
CA VAL A 97 9.81 -0.89 4.28
C VAL A 97 10.28 0.55 4.45
N GLU A 98 11.14 0.99 3.54
CA GLU A 98 11.64 2.38 3.47
C GLU A 98 10.87 3.23 2.45
N THR A 99 10.37 2.61 1.38
CA THR A 99 9.69 3.32 0.30
C THR A 99 8.36 2.67 -0.07
N ILE A 100 7.32 3.50 -0.11
CA ILE A 100 6.03 3.15 -0.71
C ILE A 100 5.95 3.85 -2.07
N GLY A 101 5.94 3.07 -3.14
CA GLY A 101 5.99 3.54 -4.52
C GLY A 101 4.73 4.26 -4.99
N ASN A 102 4.85 4.89 -6.16
CA ASN A 102 3.73 5.62 -6.76
C ASN A 102 2.53 4.70 -7.01
N ALA A 103 1.34 5.14 -6.61
CA ALA A 103 0.08 4.44 -6.78
C ALA A 103 0.07 3.00 -6.20
N ALA A 104 0.96 2.68 -5.25
CA ALA A 104 1.13 1.31 -4.74
C ALA A 104 -0.18 0.69 -4.22
N PHE A 105 -1.04 1.49 -3.58
CA PHE A 105 -2.34 1.08 -3.04
C PHE A 105 -3.51 1.90 -3.60
N LEU A 106 -3.32 2.57 -4.74
CA LEU A 106 -4.37 3.36 -5.38
C LEU A 106 -5.64 2.52 -5.61
N TYR A 107 -6.82 3.02 -5.17
CA TYR A 107 -8.12 2.35 -5.30
C TYR A 107 -8.18 0.97 -4.60
N THR A 108 -7.53 0.78 -3.47
CA THR A 108 -7.69 -0.46 -2.68
C THR A 108 -8.90 -0.40 -1.74
N GLY A 109 -9.40 -1.59 -1.36
CA GLY A 109 -10.62 -1.73 -0.57
C GLY A 109 -10.42 -1.79 0.95
N PHE A 110 -9.21 -1.50 1.47
CA PHE A 110 -8.95 -1.53 2.91
C PHE A 110 -9.98 -0.72 3.70
N SER A 111 -10.45 -1.28 4.81
CA SER A 111 -11.55 -0.73 5.61
C SER A 111 -11.22 -0.59 7.11
N GLY A 112 -9.95 -0.78 7.47
CA GLY A 112 -9.42 -0.65 8.82
C GLY A 112 -8.44 0.51 8.95
N THR A 113 -7.57 0.41 9.95
CA THR A 113 -6.51 1.40 10.18
C THR A 113 -5.35 1.23 9.21
N LEU A 114 -4.61 2.32 9.00
CA LEU A 114 -3.30 2.31 8.33
C LEU A 114 -2.21 2.41 9.39
N THR A 115 -1.30 1.44 9.41
CA THR A 115 -0.07 1.51 10.20
C THR A 115 1.12 1.58 9.24
N LEU A 116 1.90 2.64 9.32
CA LEU A 116 3.13 2.81 8.57
C LEU A 116 4.30 2.28 9.39
N GLY A 117 5.13 1.43 8.79
CA GLY A 117 6.34 0.89 9.44
C GLY A 117 7.36 1.98 9.75
N ASN A 118 8.10 1.82 10.84
CA ASN A 118 8.98 2.87 11.40
C ASN A 118 10.15 3.28 10.51
N SER A 119 10.48 2.50 9.47
CA SER A 119 11.55 2.83 8.51
C SER A 119 11.06 3.58 7.27
N VAL A 120 9.74 3.77 7.10
CA VAL A 120 9.19 4.46 5.93
C VAL A 120 9.68 5.91 5.90
N ARG A 121 10.41 6.25 4.81
CA ARG A 121 10.93 7.60 4.53
C ARG A 121 10.15 8.31 3.44
N THR A 122 9.65 7.56 2.47
CA THR A 122 9.00 8.12 1.29
C THR A 122 7.66 7.48 1.02
N ILE A 123 6.64 8.32 0.86
CA ILE A 123 5.32 7.94 0.36
C ILE A 123 5.15 8.55 -1.03
N GLY A 124 5.05 7.71 -2.05
CA GLY A 124 5.00 8.11 -3.45
C GLY A 124 3.72 8.84 -3.87
N ASN A 125 3.73 9.36 -5.09
CA ASN A 125 2.55 10.02 -5.66
C ASN A 125 1.37 9.03 -5.74
N GLU A 126 0.19 9.49 -5.35
CA GLU A 126 -1.05 8.70 -5.40
C GLU A 126 -1.01 7.37 -4.61
N ALA A 127 -0.04 7.17 -3.72
CA ALA A 127 0.22 5.89 -3.07
C ALA A 127 -1.03 5.27 -2.41
N PHE A 128 -1.87 6.07 -1.76
CA PHE A 128 -3.12 5.68 -1.11
C PHE A 128 -4.35 6.41 -1.66
N LYS A 129 -4.23 7.04 -2.84
CA LYS A 129 -5.35 7.82 -3.39
C LYS A 129 -6.60 6.95 -3.53
N ASP A 130 -7.74 7.52 -3.13
CA ASP A 130 -9.05 6.87 -3.14
C ASP A 130 -9.12 5.56 -2.31
N CYS A 131 -8.28 5.38 -1.30
CA CYS A 131 -8.46 4.36 -0.27
C CYS A 131 -9.54 4.80 0.73
N LYS A 132 -10.78 4.84 0.26
CA LYS A 132 -11.92 5.47 0.96
C LYS A 132 -12.33 4.80 2.26
N GLY A 133 -11.93 3.56 2.47
CA GLY A 133 -12.31 2.78 3.64
C GLY A 133 -11.29 2.83 4.78
N LEU A 134 -10.07 3.34 4.57
CA LEU A 134 -9.09 3.53 5.63
C LEU A 134 -9.63 4.50 6.68
N LYS A 135 -9.47 4.17 7.97
CA LYS A 135 -10.09 4.92 9.07
C LYS A 135 -9.16 5.06 10.28
N GLY A 136 -9.61 5.82 11.28
CA GLY A 136 -8.83 6.15 12.47
C GLY A 136 -7.92 7.34 12.21
N ASP A 137 -6.83 7.39 12.96
CA ASP A 137 -5.81 8.42 12.83
C ASP A 137 -4.93 8.18 11.60
N LEU A 138 -4.40 9.26 11.04
CA LEU A 138 -3.35 9.21 10.02
C LEU A 138 -2.07 9.74 10.64
N ILE A 139 -1.18 8.82 11.02
CA ILE A 139 0.07 9.13 11.70
C ILE A 139 1.22 9.09 10.68
N ILE A 140 1.76 10.24 10.36
CA ILE A 140 2.99 10.41 9.59
C ILE A 140 4.11 10.56 10.62
N HIS A 141 4.83 9.46 10.90
CA HIS A 141 5.85 9.45 11.95
C HIS A 141 7.15 10.16 11.52
N ASP A 142 8.05 10.38 12.48
CA ASP A 142 9.24 11.22 12.29
C ASP A 142 10.24 10.74 11.23
N ALA A 143 10.29 9.44 10.91
CA ALA A 143 11.17 8.96 9.85
C ALA A 143 10.73 9.37 8.44
N ILE A 144 9.46 9.79 8.25
CA ILE A 144 8.93 10.15 6.93
C ILE A 144 9.43 11.54 6.55
N GLU A 145 10.14 11.60 5.41
CA GLU A 145 10.74 12.82 4.87
C GLU A 145 9.90 13.43 3.74
N SER A 146 9.15 12.61 2.99
CA SER A 146 8.39 13.10 1.85
C SER A 146 7.07 12.39 1.64
N ILE A 147 6.06 13.19 1.29
CA ILE A 147 4.74 12.73 0.87
C ILE A 147 4.48 13.26 -0.54
N GLY A 148 4.24 12.35 -1.48
CA GLY A 148 4.01 12.66 -2.89
C GLY A 148 2.68 13.35 -3.18
N SER A 149 2.55 13.86 -4.40
CA SER A 149 1.32 14.50 -4.87
C SER A 149 0.15 13.51 -4.84
N ASN A 150 -1.01 13.97 -4.35
CA ASN A 150 -2.23 13.16 -4.21
C ASN A 150 -2.06 11.89 -3.34
N ALA A 151 -1.05 11.75 -2.51
CA ALA A 151 -0.74 10.50 -1.80
C ALA A 151 -1.94 9.94 -1.03
N PHE A 152 -2.73 10.77 -0.36
CA PHE A 152 -3.95 10.41 0.38
C PHE A 152 -5.20 11.09 -0.18
N ASN A 153 -5.15 11.61 -1.43
CA ASN A 153 -6.30 12.29 -2.01
C ASN A 153 -7.51 11.34 -2.06
N GLY A 154 -8.66 11.82 -1.56
CA GLY A 154 -9.90 11.06 -1.54
C GLY A 154 -9.99 9.96 -0.48
N CYS A 155 -9.07 9.91 0.49
CA CYS A 155 -9.16 9.02 1.65
C CYS A 155 -10.21 9.53 2.65
N THR A 156 -11.48 9.44 2.27
CA THR A 156 -12.61 10.04 3.02
C THR A 156 -12.92 9.32 4.34
N GLY A 157 -12.41 8.10 4.52
CA GLY A 157 -12.72 7.28 5.69
C GLY A 157 -11.92 7.61 6.96
N PHE A 158 -10.74 8.26 6.84
CA PHE A 158 -10.02 8.71 8.03
C PHE A 158 -10.91 9.65 8.86
N ASN A 159 -11.04 9.35 10.15
CA ASN A 159 -11.97 10.04 11.04
C ASN A 159 -11.36 10.41 12.40
N GLY A 160 -10.05 10.29 12.52
CA GLY A 160 -9.24 10.68 13.66
C GLY A 160 -8.37 11.90 13.38
N VAL A 161 -7.21 11.98 14.00
CA VAL A 161 -6.27 13.08 13.86
C VAL A 161 -5.29 12.86 12.70
N LEU A 162 -4.79 13.96 12.11
CA LEU A 162 -3.60 13.97 11.27
C LEU A 162 -2.42 14.43 12.12
N SER A 163 -1.43 13.55 12.30
CA SER A 163 -0.17 13.90 12.94
C SER A 163 0.95 13.89 11.90
N LEU A 164 1.74 14.95 11.84
CA LEU A 164 2.88 15.08 10.93
C LEU A 164 4.19 15.02 11.71
N GLY A 165 5.10 14.15 11.27
CA GLY A 165 6.42 13.98 11.88
C GLY A 165 7.35 15.18 11.68
N SER A 166 8.21 15.41 12.64
CA SER A 166 9.11 16.59 12.71
C SER A 166 10.16 16.65 11.59
N HIS A 167 10.48 15.53 10.94
CA HIS A 167 11.47 15.49 9.85
C HIS A 167 10.85 15.56 8.44
N LEU A 168 9.54 15.78 8.36
CA LEU A 168 8.84 15.91 7.08
C LEU A 168 9.32 17.18 6.36
N LYS A 169 9.81 17.00 5.14
CA LYS A 169 10.40 18.08 4.31
C LYS A 169 9.45 18.53 3.20
N THR A 170 8.69 17.58 2.64
CA THR A 170 7.82 17.87 1.49
C THR A 170 6.45 17.25 1.63
N ILE A 171 5.43 18.04 1.30
CA ILE A 171 4.03 17.61 1.12
C ILE A 171 3.62 17.96 -0.30
N GLY A 172 3.43 16.96 -1.14
CA GLY A 172 3.07 17.14 -2.54
C GLY A 172 1.69 17.76 -2.75
N GLY A 173 1.48 18.32 -3.94
CA GLY A 173 0.21 18.96 -4.29
C GLY A 173 -0.98 18.02 -4.07
N SER A 174 -2.05 18.50 -3.42
CA SER A 174 -3.26 17.73 -3.13
C SER A 174 -3.06 16.48 -2.27
N ALA A 175 -1.96 16.34 -1.53
CA ALA A 175 -1.63 15.14 -0.76
C ALA A 175 -2.78 14.66 0.15
N PHE A 176 -3.47 15.58 0.82
CA PHE A 176 -4.60 15.28 1.73
C PHE A 176 -5.94 15.82 1.24
N LYS A 177 -6.03 16.17 -0.07
CA LYS A 177 -7.29 16.69 -0.64
C LYS A 177 -8.41 15.68 -0.46
N GLY A 178 -9.55 16.12 0.08
CA GLY A 178 -10.71 15.26 0.26
C GLY A 178 -10.63 14.28 1.44
N CYS A 179 -9.66 14.40 2.34
CA CYS A 179 -9.64 13.68 3.63
C CYS A 179 -10.62 14.35 4.61
N THR A 180 -11.91 14.35 4.28
CA THR A 180 -12.94 15.18 4.93
C THR A 180 -13.27 14.78 6.36
N GLY A 181 -12.86 13.60 6.80
CA GLY A 181 -13.13 13.11 8.14
C GLY A 181 -12.01 13.37 9.15
N LEU A 182 -10.84 13.86 8.72
CA LEU A 182 -9.74 14.22 9.62
C LEU A 182 -10.13 15.37 10.53
N LYS A 183 -9.68 15.32 11.79
CA LYS A 183 -10.10 16.22 12.88
C LYS A 183 -8.88 16.72 13.67
N GLY A 184 -9.16 17.63 14.61
CA GLY A 184 -8.18 18.15 15.57
C GLY A 184 -7.29 19.24 14.99
N ASP A 185 -6.29 19.63 15.76
CA ASP A 185 -5.35 20.67 15.37
C ASP A 185 -4.35 20.11 14.36
N LEU A 186 -3.99 20.93 13.38
CA LEU A 186 -2.97 20.60 12.40
C LEU A 186 -1.71 21.44 12.68
N VAL A 187 -0.63 20.75 13.01
CA VAL A 187 0.70 21.36 13.16
C VAL A 187 1.53 20.98 11.93
N ILE A 188 1.93 21.97 11.16
CA ILE A 188 2.88 21.78 10.04
C ILE A 188 4.30 21.96 10.60
N PRO A 189 5.20 20.97 10.45
CA PRO A 189 6.58 21.11 10.89
C PRO A 189 7.32 22.23 10.17
N ASP A 190 8.25 22.89 10.85
CA ASP A 190 9.03 24.03 10.31
C ASP A 190 9.91 23.64 9.11
N ASN A 191 10.21 22.35 8.96
CA ASN A 191 11.06 21.82 7.88
C ASN A 191 10.33 21.63 6.54
N VAL A 192 9.02 21.83 6.49
CA VAL A 192 8.23 21.65 5.25
C VAL A 192 8.46 22.85 4.33
N ILE A 193 8.96 22.59 3.14
CA ILE A 193 9.29 23.59 2.10
C ILE A 193 8.45 23.38 0.83
#